data_e467d33d4b0c22f527b833022a1539c1
#
_entry.id   e467d33d4b0c22f527b833022a1539c1
#
_cell.length_a   1.000
_cell.length_b   1.000
_cell.length_c   1.000
_cell.angle_alpha   90.00
_cell.angle_beta   90.00
_cell.angle_gamma   90.00
#
_symmetry.space_group_name_H-M   'P 1'
#
loop_
_entity.id
_entity.type
_entity.pdbx_description
1 polymer ?
#
loop_
_entity_poly.entity_id
_entity_poly.type
_entity_poly.pdbx_seq_one_letter_code
_entity_poly.pdbx_strand_id
1 'polypeptide(L)'
;RALIFVGDACEEAPEPLLSLAGQCGIKKLPLFLFQEGNDATTRAVFQRMAQISGGATVPFDASSADRLRHLLGAVARFARGGLKALRDSGTAGDRLLLEQLEKGP
;
A
#
# COMPACT_ATOMS: atom_id res chain seq x y z
N ARG A 1 -7.30 11.27 0.60
CA ARG A 1 -5.91 11.34 1.09
C ARG A 1 -5.33 9.96 1.25
N ALA A 2 -4.03 9.85 1.07
CA ALA A 2 -3.31 8.60 1.25
C ALA A 2 -1.84 8.89 1.47
N LEU A 3 -1.17 8.01 2.20
CA LEU A 3 0.29 8.04 2.35
C LEU A 3 0.89 6.85 1.64
N ILE A 4 2.03 7.06 1.02
CA ILE A 4 2.76 6.02 0.32
C ILE A 4 4.11 5.81 1.01
N PHE A 5 4.44 4.57 1.28
CA PHE A 5 5.71 4.17 1.84
C PHE A 5 6.33 3.12 0.93
N VAL A 6 7.58 3.34 0.53
CA VAL A 6 8.31 2.41 -0.33
C VAL A 6 9.56 1.96 0.42
N GLY A 7 9.75 0.65 0.55
CA GLY A 7 10.90 0.13 1.26
C GLY A 7 11.23 -1.29 0.90
N ASP A 8 12.43 -1.74 1.25
CA ASP A 8 12.90 -3.08 0.92
C ASP A 8 13.06 -3.98 2.15
N ALA A 9 13.41 -3.41 3.27
CA ALA A 9 13.58 -4.17 4.50
C ALA A 9 13.22 -3.32 5.71
N CYS A 10 12.64 -3.98 6.72
CA CYS A 10 12.29 -3.33 7.97
C CYS A 10 13.41 -3.59 8.97
N GLU A 11 14.32 -2.64 9.12
CA GLU A 11 15.46 -2.77 10.02
C GLU A 11 15.17 -2.24 11.42
N GLU A 12 14.05 -1.56 11.58
CA GLU A 12 13.66 -0.99 12.86
C GLU A 12 12.70 -1.91 13.59
N ALA A 13 12.56 -1.71 14.90
CA ALA A 13 11.55 -2.41 15.67
C ALA A 13 10.17 -2.11 15.09
N PRO A 14 9.27 -3.10 15.00
CA PRO A 14 7.96 -2.89 14.38
C PRO A 14 7.02 -1.98 15.16
N GLU A 15 7.19 -1.85 16.47
CA GLU A 15 6.25 -1.11 17.31
C GLU A 15 6.05 0.35 16.90
N PRO A 16 7.12 1.14 16.63
CA PRO A 16 6.90 2.53 16.18
C PRO A 16 6.16 2.62 14.87
N LEU A 17 6.42 1.70 13.95
CA LEU A 17 5.73 1.67 12.65
C LEU A 17 4.26 1.30 12.81
N LEU A 18 3.96 0.33 13.67
CA LEU A 18 2.59 -0.06 13.93
C LEU A 18 1.82 1.04 14.63
N SER A 19 2.47 1.78 15.54
CA SER A 19 1.87 2.93 16.18
C SER A 19 1.52 4.03 15.17
N LEU A 20 2.42 4.28 14.23
CA LEU A 20 2.15 5.24 13.14
C LEU A 20 0.95 4.80 12.30
N ALA A 21 0.89 3.52 11.97
CA ALA A 21 -0.23 2.98 11.21
C ALA A 21 -1.55 3.14 11.98
N GLY A 22 -1.52 2.95 13.30
CA GLY A 22 -2.69 3.16 14.14
C GLY A 22 -3.18 4.60 14.10
N GLN A 23 -2.26 5.55 14.17
CA GLN A 23 -2.59 6.97 14.07
C GLN A 23 -3.20 7.30 12.71
N CYS A 24 -2.65 6.72 11.64
CA CYS A 24 -3.20 6.89 10.30
C CYS A 24 -4.62 6.33 10.21
N GLY A 25 -4.86 5.17 10.82
CA GLY A 25 -6.19 4.57 10.84
C GLY A 25 -7.22 5.44 11.53
N ILE A 26 -6.86 6.02 12.67
CA ILE A 26 -7.74 6.93 13.42
C ILE A 26 -8.10 8.15 12.56
N LYS A 27 -7.13 8.67 11.82
CA LYS A 27 -7.33 9.84 10.96
C LYS A 27 -7.95 9.49 9.61
N LYS A 28 -8.27 8.22 9.37
CA LYS A 28 -8.78 7.71 8.10
C LYS A 28 -7.83 8.04 6.94
N LEU A 29 -6.54 7.84 7.19
CA LEU A 29 -5.48 8.08 6.23
C LEU A 29 -4.85 6.73 5.87
N PRO A 30 -5.31 6.06 4.80
CA PRO A 30 -4.78 4.75 4.46
C PRO A 30 -3.31 4.81 4.04
N LEU A 31 -2.55 3.82 4.49
CA LEU A 31 -1.16 3.65 4.12
C LEU A 31 -1.06 2.66 2.97
N PHE A 32 -0.36 3.06 1.93
CA PHE A 32 -0.03 2.17 0.82
C PHE A 32 1.45 1.87 0.90
N LEU A 33 1.77 0.60 1.16
CA LEU A 33 3.13 0.17 1.39
C LEU A 33 3.58 -0.69 0.23
N PHE A 34 4.55 -0.19 -0.51
CA PHE A 34 5.09 -0.89 -1.67
C PHE A 34 6.42 -1.50 -1.26
N GLN A 35 6.45 -2.83 -1.22
CA GLN A 35 7.64 -3.56 -0.80
C GLN A 35 8.46 -3.98 -2.00
N GLU A 36 9.71 -3.54 -2.05
CA GLU A 36 10.69 -4.05 -2.99
C GLU A 36 11.27 -5.33 -2.43
N GLY A 37 11.26 -6.39 -3.21
CA GLY A 37 11.79 -7.67 -2.77
C GLY A 37 10.76 -8.50 -2.01
N ASN A 38 11.24 -9.50 -1.27
CA ASN A 38 10.35 -10.48 -0.66
C ASN A 38 10.74 -10.86 0.77
N ASP A 39 11.37 -9.95 1.50
CA ASP A 39 11.70 -10.21 2.90
C ASP A 39 10.42 -10.51 3.69
N ALA A 40 10.37 -11.71 4.29
CA ALA A 40 9.16 -12.17 4.95
C ALA A 40 8.80 -11.34 6.19
N THR A 41 9.80 -10.92 6.96
CA THR A 41 9.58 -10.09 8.14
C THR A 41 9.01 -8.74 7.75
N THR A 42 9.57 -8.10 6.74
CA THR A 42 9.08 -6.83 6.23
C THR A 42 7.66 -6.97 5.70
N ARG A 43 7.40 -8.06 4.96
CA ARG A 43 6.04 -8.29 4.43
C ARG A 43 5.02 -8.36 5.56
N ALA A 44 5.33 -9.10 6.62
CA ALA A 44 4.41 -9.23 7.75
C ALA A 44 4.12 -7.88 8.41
N VAL A 45 5.16 -7.05 8.61
CA VAL A 45 4.99 -5.72 9.20
C VAL A 45 4.16 -4.83 8.27
N PHE A 46 4.46 -4.83 6.98
CA PHE A 46 3.73 -4.00 6.01
C PHE A 46 2.27 -4.42 5.91
N GLN A 47 2.00 -5.73 5.91
CA GLN A 47 0.62 -6.22 5.90
C GLN A 47 -0.14 -5.75 7.15
N ARG A 48 0.50 -5.79 8.30
CA ARG A 48 -0.11 -5.32 9.54
C ARG A 48 -0.38 -3.82 9.50
N MET A 49 0.56 -3.04 8.99
CA MET A 49 0.39 -1.59 8.84
C MET A 49 -0.76 -1.26 7.88
N ALA A 50 -0.83 -1.97 6.76
CA ALA A 50 -1.93 -1.80 5.81
C ALA A 50 -3.28 -2.10 6.46
N GLN A 51 -3.35 -3.20 7.19
CA GLN A 51 -4.56 -3.62 7.89
C GLN A 51 -5.04 -2.56 8.88
N ILE A 52 -4.12 -2.07 9.71
CA ILE A 52 -4.45 -1.11 10.76
C ILE A 52 -4.90 0.23 10.17
N SER A 53 -4.26 0.68 9.09
CA SER A 53 -4.55 1.98 8.49
C SER A 53 -5.69 1.96 7.49
N GLY A 54 -6.14 0.78 7.06
CA GLY A 54 -7.17 0.67 6.03
C GLY A 54 -6.63 0.82 4.62
N GLY A 55 -5.33 0.65 4.42
CA GLY A 55 -4.70 0.72 3.12
C GLY A 55 -4.40 -0.65 2.52
N ALA A 56 -3.28 -0.75 1.83
CA ALA A 56 -2.87 -1.99 1.18
C ALA A 56 -1.36 -2.07 1.06
N THR A 57 -0.83 -3.28 0.93
CA THR A 57 0.56 -3.49 0.61
C THR A 57 0.66 -4.26 -0.71
N VAL A 58 1.60 -3.87 -1.55
CA VAL A 58 1.80 -4.49 -2.86
C VAL A 58 3.29 -4.70 -3.05
N PRO A 59 3.72 -5.94 -3.38
CA PRO A 59 5.11 -6.18 -3.71
C PRO A 59 5.43 -5.65 -5.11
N PHE A 60 6.66 -5.18 -5.32
CA PHE A 60 7.11 -4.82 -6.63
C PHE A 60 8.58 -5.14 -6.79
N ASP A 61 9.03 -5.19 -8.03
CA ASP A 61 10.42 -5.47 -8.38
C ASP A 61 11.04 -4.16 -8.88
N ALA A 62 12.16 -3.77 -8.28
CA ALA A 62 12.87 -2.55 -8.64
C ALA A 62 13.33 -2.55 -10.10
N SER A 63 13.47 -3.72 -10.73
CA SER A 63 13.80 -3.79 -12.15
C SER A 63 12.65 -3.30 -13.04
N SER A 64 11.46 -3.13 -12.49
CA SER A 64 10.29 -2.67 -13.22
C SER A 64 9.81 -1.32 -12.70
N ALA A 65 10.46 -0.25 -13.15
CA ALA A 65 10.06 1.10 -12.78
C ALA A 65 8.64 1.42 -13.24
N ASP A 66 8.21 0.82 -14.35
CA ASP A 66 6.85 1.01 -14.86
C ASP A 66 5.80 0.49 -13.90
N ARG A 67 6.06 -0.64 -13.27
CA ARG A 67 5.10 -1.19 -12.30
C ARG A 67 4.89 -0.25 -11.12
N LEU A 68 6.00 0.30 -10.58
CA LEU A 68 5.89 1.27 -9.49
C LEU A 68 5.13 2.52 -9.94
N ARG A 69 5.41 3.02 -11.14
CA ARG A 69 4.72 4.18 -11.69
C ARG A 69 3.20 3.91 -11.79
N HIS A 70 2.83 2.75 -12.27
CA HIS A 70 1.42 2.38 -12.39
C HIS A 70 0.74 2.28 -11.03
N LEU A 71 1.43 1.73 -10.03
CA LEU A 71 0.89 1.65 -8.67
C LEU A 71 0.73 3.02 -8.04
N LEU A 72 1.70 3.92 -8.24
CA LEU A 72 1.59 5.28 -7.75
C LEU A 72 0.41 6.02 -8.38
N GLY A 73 0.20 5.80 -9.68
CA GLY A 73 -0.96 6.36 -10.37
C GLY A 73 -2.28 5.82 -9.81
N ALA A 74 -2.31 4.53 -9.49
CA ALA A 74 -3.50 3.92 -8.90
C ALA A 74 -3.82 4.51 -7.53
N VAL A 75 -2.81 4.74 -6.69
CA VAL A 75 -3.03 5.37 -5.39
C VAL A 75 -3.58 6.79 -5.56
N ALA A 76 -3.05 7.54 -6.53
CA ALA A 76 -3.55 8.89 -6.80
C ALA A 76 -5.02 8.88 -7.21
N ARG A 77 -5.42 7.94 -8.05
CA ARG A 77 -6.83 7.80 -8.46
C ARG A 77 -7.71 7.39 -7.28
N PHE A 78 -7.24 6.47 -6.46
CA PHE A 78 -7.96 6.07 -5.26
C PHE A 78 -8.15 7.24 -4.29
N ALA A 79 -7.12 8.04 -4.10
CA ALA A 79 -7.19 9.19 -3.20
C ALA A 79 -8.20 10.23 -3.67
N ARG A 80 -8.44 10.32 -4.97
CA ARG A 80 -9.41 11.25 -5.56
C ARG A 80 -10.83 10.70 -5.56
N GLY A 81 -11.01 9.44 -5.95
CA GLY A 81 -12.33 8.90 -6.22
C GLY A 81 -12.65 7.57 -5.58
N GLY A 82 -11.79 7.07 -4.69
CA GLY A 82 -12.03 5.83 -3.98
C GLY A 82 -12.00 4.59 -4.86
N LEU A 83 -12.63 3.52 -4.39
CA LEU A 83 -12.65 2.25 -5.11
C LEU A 83 -13.30 2.36 -6.48
N LYS A 84 -14.32 3.20 -6.61
CA LYS A 84 -14.99 3.37 -7.89
C LYS A 84 -14.03 3.87 -8.97
N ALA A 85 -13.16 4.81 -8.64
CA ALA A 85 -12.19 5.33 -9.59
C ALA A 85 -11.26 4.23 -10.11
N LEU A 86 -10.85 3.30 -9.22
CA LEU A 86 -10.01 2.18 -9.62
C LEU A 86 -10.77 1.22 -10.55
N ARG A 87 -12.04 0.94 -10.24
CA ARG A 87 -12.85 0.06 -11.07
C ARG A 87 -13.09 0.65 -12.46
N ASP A 88 -13.38 1.95 -12.52
CA ASP A 88 -13.69 2.62 -13.78
C ASP A 88 -12.47 2.75 -14.68
N SER A 89 -11.30 3.01 -14.09
CA SER A 89 -10.06 3.16 -14.84
C SER A 89 -9.56 1.84 -15.43
N GLY A 90 -9.54 0.78 -14.63
CA GLY A 90 -9.26 -0.57 -15.09
C GLY A 90 -7.85 -0.84 -15.58
N THR A 91 -6.87 0.02 -15.27
CA THR A 91 -5.47 -0.25 -15.64
C THR A 91 -4.91 -1.42 -14.83
N ALA A 92 -3.75 -1.94 -15.26
CA ALA A 92 -3.11 -3.04 -14.53
C ALA A 92 -2.77 -2.65 -13.09
N GLY A 93 -2.26 -1.44 -12.88
CA GLY A 93 -1.97 -0.94 -11.53
C GLY A 93 -3.23 -0.79 -10.69
N ASP A 94 -4.30 -0.29 -11.30
CA ASP A 94 -5.58 -0.14 -10.60
C ASP A 94 -6.14 -1.49 -10.17
N ARG A 95 -6.03 -2.52 -11.01
CA ARG A 95 -6.51 -3.86 -10.69
C ARG A 95 -5.73 -4.47 -9.54
N LEU A 96 -4.41 -4.29 -9.53
CA LEU A 96 -3.58 -4.80 -8.45
C LEU A 96 -3.95 -4.15 -7.11
N LEU A 97 -4.10 -2.84 -7.12
CA LEU A 97 -4.44 -2.12 -5.91
C LEU A 97 -5.85 -2.47 -5.44
N LEU A 98 -6.80 -2.53 -6.37
CA LEU A 98 -8.18 -2.89 -6.07
C LEU A 98 -8.28 -4.28 -5.46
N GLU A 99 -7.55 -5.24 -6.00
CA GLU A 99 -7.52 -6.60 -5.49
C GLU A 99 -7.06 -6.62 -4.03
N GLN A 100 -5.99 -5.90 -3.70
CA GLN A 100 -5.48 -5.85 -2.34
C GLN A 100 -6.46 -5.16 -1.38
N LEU A 101 -7.10 -4.09 -1.82
CA LEU A 101 -8.08 -3.38 -0.99
C LEU A 101 -9.34 -4.19 -0.75
N GLU A 102 -9.85 -4.87 -1.78
CA GLU A 102 -11.06 -5.68 -1.66
C GLU A 102 -10.82 -6.98 -0.91
N LYS A 103 -9.64 -7.57 -1.09
CA LYS A 103 -9.25 -8.78 -0.38
C LYS A 103 -9.22 -8.54 1.13
N GLY A 104 -8.95 -7.31 1.48
CA GLY A 104 -8.86 -6.92 2.86
C GLY A 104 -7.62 -7.43 3.54
N PRO A 105 -7.50 -7.11 4.79
CA PRO A 105 -6.39 -7.57 5.61
C PRO A 105 -6.55 -9.04 5.96
#